data_fc5cad4b60d3cfa82c7c5232f75d367e
#
_entry.id   fc5cad4b60d3cfa82c7c5232f75d367e
#
_cell.length_a   1.000
_cell.length_b   1.000
_cell.length_c   1.000
_cell.angle_alpha   90.00
_cell.angle_beta   90.00
_cell.angle_gamma   90.00
#
_symmetry.space_group_name_H-M   'P 1'
#
loop_
_entity.id
_entity.type
_entity.pdbx_description
1 polymer ?
#
loop_
_entity_poly.entity_id
_entity_poly.type
_entity_poly.pdbx_seq_one_letter_code
_entity_poly.pdbx_strand_id
1 'polypeptide(L)'
;KTILGALFFFTTVLGVLSICAFTPDDASKKCAEPYRYSSDVIFRHYYSGYSSEESPAFHKFVDCVWKEWGFMDDNYVINYDAIKSTKIPHLLITGICHDVPRGPGPFNNAVDECQKGAPSDVRAETIRHCITERFQANLRN
;
A
#
# COMPACT_ATOMS: atom_id res chain seq x y z
N LYS A 1 26.72 -32.83 -21.29
CA LYS A 1 25.24 -32.92 -21.49
C LYS A 1 24.42 -32.64 -20.24
N THR A 2 25.01 -32.73 -19.04
CA THR A 2 24.36 -32.44 -17.77
C THR A 2 24.50 -30.96 -17.33
N ILE A 3 25.36 -30.18 -17.98
CA ILE A 3 25.65 -28.77 -17.64
C ILE A 3 24.56 -27.83 -18.18
N LEU A 4 23.90 -28.16 -19.28
CA LEU A 4 22.85 -27.35 -19.88
C LEU A 4 21.52 -27.35 -19.08
N GLY A 5 21.27 -28.38 -18.28
CA GLY A 5 20.08 -28.46 -17.43
C GLY A 5 20.17 -27.59 -16.17
N ALA A 6 21.36 -27.32 -15.68
CA ALA A 6 21.56 -26.51 -14.47
C ALA A 6 21.43 -25.01 -14.76
N LEU A 7 21.75 -24.57 -15.98
CA LEU A 7 21.64 -23.16 -16.39
C LEU A 7 20.19 -22.70 -16.58
N PHE A 8 19.30 -23.62 -16.94
CA PHE A 8 17.87 -23.30 -17.11
C PHE A 8 17.15 -23.09 -15.80
N PHE A 9 17.59 -23.73 -14.70
CA PHE A 9 16.98 -23.57 -13.38
C PHE A 9 17.33 -22.21 -12.73
N PHE A 10 18.51 -21.64 -13.04
CA PHE A 10 18.96 -20.37 -12.48
C PHE A 10 18.20 -19.15 -13.05
N THR A 11 17.78 -19.22 -14.31
CA THR A 11 17.09 -18.12 -14.96
C THR A 11 15.63 -17.99 -14.51
N THR A 12 15.00 -19.07 -14.12
CA THR A 12 13.61 -19.03 -13.60
C THR A 12 13.52 -18.51 -12.18
N VAL A 13 14.53 -18.72 -11.33
CA VAL A 13 14.54 -18.24 -9.95
C VAL A 13 14.81 -16.73 -9.89
N LEU A 14 15.63 -16.17 -10.78
CA LEU A 14 15.90 -14.73 -10.87
C LEU A 14 14.68 -13.95 -11.40
N GLY A 15 13.86 -14.53 -12.26
CA GLY A 15 12.61 -13.93 -12.76
C GLY A 15 11.53 -13.76 -11.69
N VAL A 16 11.46 -14.68 -10.71
CA VAL A 16 10.45 -14.64 -9.64
C VAL A 16 10.81 -13.61 -8.56
N LEU A 17 12.10 -13.34 -8.33
CA LEU A 17 12.57 -12.39 -7.31
C LEU A 17 12.44 -10.92 -7.72
N SER A 18 12.20 -10.62 -9.02
CA SER A 18 12.13 -9.25 -9.54
C SER A 18 10.71 -8.68 -9.69
N ILE A 19 9.67 -9.45 -9.33
CA ILE A 19 8.27 -9.12 -9.63
C ILE A 19 7.69 -8.05 -8.68
N CYS A 20 8.33 -7.82 -7.52
CA CYS A 20 7.78 -6.91 -6.52
C CYS A 20 8.80 -5.88 -6.08
N ALA A 21 8.86 -4.76 -6.80
CA ALA A 21 9.65 -3.60 -6.39
C ALA A 21 8.72 -2.48 -5.95
N PHE A 22 8.82 -2.08 -4.68
CA PHE A 22 8.12 -0.91 -4.17
C PHE A 22 8.85 0.34 -4.61
N THR A 23 8.25 1.10 -5.51
CA THR A 23 8.79 2.37 -6.01
C THR A 23 7.76 3.47 -5.72
N PRO A 24 8.03 4.38 -4.76
CA PRO A 24 7.13 5.49 -4.47
C PRO A 24 6.90 6.37 -5.69
N ASP A 25 5.68 6.85 -5.85
CA ASP A 25 5.32 7.83 -6.87
C ASP A 25 5.79 9.24 -6.46
N ASP A 26 5.57 10.23 -7.32
CA ASP A 26 6.00 11.60 -7.08
C ASP A 26 5.33 12.22 -5.85
N ALA A 27 4.06 11.91 -5.61
CA ALA A 27 3.35 12.36 -4.42
C ALA A 27 4.00 11.82 -3.15
N SER A 28 4.29 10.53 -3.12
CA SER A 28 4.95 9.89 -1.97
C SER A 28 6.35 10.45 -1.74
N LYS A 29 7.12 10.68 -2.79
CA LYS A 29 8.46 11.27 -2.69
C LYS A 29 8.40 12.70 -2.12
N LYS A 30 7.49 13.52 -2.62
CA LYS A 30 7.27 14.88 -2.13
C LYS A 30 6.92 14.89 -0.65
N CYS A 31 5.99 14.04 -0.25
CA CYS A 31 5.53 13.97 1.15
C CYS A 31 6.56 13.37 2.09
N ALA A 32 7.46 12.52 1.59
CA ALA A 32 8.53 11.89 2.35
C ALA A 32 9.69 12.85 2.66
N GLU A 33 9.88 13.88 1.84
CA GLU A 33 11.03 14.78 1.90
C GLU A 33 11.25 15.42 3.30
N PRO A 34 10.22 15.98 3.96
CA PRO A 34 10.42 16.56 5.30
C PRO A 34 10.88 15.60 6.36
N TYR A 35 10.59 14.31 6.18
CA TYR A 35 10.93 13.23 7.13
C TYR A 35 12.14 12.43 6.71
N ARG A 36 12.71 12.71 5.53
CA ARG A 36 13.82 11.96 4.93
C ARG A 36 13.53 10.46 4.80
N TYR A 37 12.30 10.10 4.50
CA TYR A 37 11.91 8.71 4.31
C TYR A 37 12.43 8.19 2.96
N SER A 38 13.25 7.15 3.01
CA SER A 38 13.61 6.37 1.82
C SER A 38 12.46 5.43 1.42
N SER A 39 12.53 4.87 0.22
CA SER A 39 11.58 3.86 -0.25
C SER A 39 11.47 2.69 0.72
N ASP A 40 12.60 2.23 1.25
CA ASP A 40 12.63 1.11 2.21
C ASP A 40 11.95 1.47 3.54
N VAL A 41 12.11 2.69 4.00
CA VAL A 41 11.46 3.16 5.24
C VAL A 41 9.95 3.22 5.06
N ILE A 42 9.47 3.78 3.94
CA ILE A 42 8.05 3.84 3.64
C ILE A 42 7.47 2.42 3.56
N PHE A 43 8.12 1.55 2.82
CA PHE A 43 7.67 0.17 2.64
C PHE A 43 7.60 -0.59 3.98
N ARG A 44 8.60 -0.44 4.82
CA ARG A 44 8.61 -1.08 6.15
C ARG A 44 7.47 -0.59 7.03
N HIS A 45 7.18 0.71 7.03
CA HIS A 45 6.03 1.24 7.77
C HIS A 45 4.71 0.67 7.26
N TYR A 46 4.54 0.53 5.95
CA TYR A 46 3.34 -0.05 5.38
C TYR A 46 3.17 -1.52 5.73
N TYR A 47 4.25 -2.26 5.76
CA TYR A 47 4.24 -3.72 5.88
C TYR A 47 4.32 -4.21 7.33
N SER A 48 4.97 -3.47 8.23
CA SER A 48 5.31 -3.97 9.58
C SER A 48 4.18 -3.89 10.59
N GLY A 49 3.02 -3.36 10.23
CA GLY A 49 1.91 -3.22 11.17
C GLY A 49 2.22 -2.30 12.35
N TYR A 50 3.16 -1.39 12.20
CA TYR A 50 3.38 -0.35 13.20
C TYR A 50 2.06 0.33 13.48
N SER A 51 1.62 0.27 14.74
CA SER A 51 0.41 0.97 15.11
C SER A 51 0.63 2.45 14.87
N SER A 52 -0.40 3.06 14.35
CA SER A 52 -0.44 4.47 14.05
C SER A 52 -0.07 5.36 15.24
N GLU A 53 -0.17 4.85 16.44
CA GLU A 53 0.14 5.58 17.67
C GLU A 53 1.65 5.72 17.90
N GLU A 54 2.46 4.87 17.29
CA GLU A 54 3.91 4.82 17.53
C GLU A 54 4.73 5.77 16.65
N SER A 55 4.13 6.33 15.59
CA SER A 55 4.85 7.26 14.69
C SER A 55 3.99 8.43 14.21
N PRO A 56 3.92 9.52 14.99
CA PRO A 56 3.19 10.73 14.57
C PRO A 56 3.68 11.31 13.24
N ALA A 57 4.97 11.20 12.94
CA ALA A 57 5.53 11.65 11.67
C ALA A 57 4.98 10.83 10.49
N PHE A 58 4.84 9.52 10.66
CA PHE A 58 4.29 8.68 9.61
C PHE A 58 2.80 8.97 9.36
N HIS A 59 2.03 9.31 10.37
CA HIS A 59 0.66 9.80 10.19
C HIS A 59 0.59 11.02 9.30
N LYS A 60 1.46 11.99 9.55
CA LYS A 60 1.53 13.23 8.74
C LYS A 60 1.96 12.94 7.31
N PHE A 61 2.87 11.99 7.14
CA PHE A 61 3.28 11.52 5.82
C PHE A 61 2.09 10.93 5.05
N VAL A 62 1.33 10.02 5.65
CA VAL A 62 0.16 9.40 5.02
C VAL A 62 -0.93 10.45 4.73
N ASP A 63 -1.18 11.36 5.65
CA ASP A 63 -2.12 12.48 5.43
C ASP A 63 -1.73 13.29 4.20
N CYS A 64 -0.45 13.62 4.06
CA CYS A 64 0.07 14.35 2.90
C CYS A 64 -0.17 13.56 1.60
N VAL A 65 0.21 12.29 1.57
CA VAL A 65 0.07 11.45 0.38
C VAL A 65 -1.40 11.28 0.00
N TRP A 66 -2.27 11.04 0.96
CA TRP A 66 -3.70 10.86 0.70
C TRP A 66 -4.38 12.13 0.19
N LYS A 67 -3.96 13.30 0.67
CA LYS A 67 -4.41 14.57 0.10
C LYS A 67 -3.95 14.73 -1.36
N GLU A 68 -2.69 14.43 -1.65
CA GLU A 68 -2.16 14.49 -3.02
C GLU A 68 -2.87 13.52 -3.95
N TRP A 69 -3.24 12.33 -3.49
CA TRP A 69 -3.97 11.34 -4.27
C TRP A 69 -5.48 11.62 -4.40
N GLY A 70 -6.01 12.59 -3.65
CA GLY A 70 -7.44 12.89 -3.62
C GLY A 70 -8.26 11.93 -2.77
N PHE A 71 -7.63 11.14 -1.90
CA PHE A 71 -8.31 10.24 -0.97
C PHE A 71 -8.82 10.94 0.28
N MET A 72 -8.34 12.14 0.54
CA MET A 72 -8.69 12.92 1.72
C MET A 72 -8.68 14.41 1.35
N ASP A 73 -9.60 15.18 1.89
CA ASP A 73 -9.65 16.63 1.70
C ASP A 73 -8.83 17.36 2.77
N ASP A 74 -8.79 18.70 2.67
CA ASP A 74 -8.05 19.54 3.60
C ASP A 74 -8.66 19.57 5.01
N ASN A 75 -9.89 19.11 5.18
CA ASN A 75 -10.55 18.93 6.47
C ASN A 75 -10.36 17.53 7.04
N TYR A 76 -9.46 16.72 6.44
CA TYR A 76 -9.16 15.34 6.85
C TYR A 76 -10.34 14.39 6.67
N VAL A 77 -11.30 14.70 5.80
CA VAL A 77 -12.41 13.81 5.47
C VAL A 77 -11.98 12.84 4.38
N ILE A 78 -12.12 11.54 4.66
CA ILE A 78 -11.71 10.48 3.75
C ILE A 78 -12.78 10.27 2.68
N ASN A 79 -12.34 10.18 1.42
CA ASN A 79 -13.18 9.87 0.28
C ASN A 79 -12.98 8.41 -0.13
N TYR A 80 -13.80 7.53 0.42
CA TYR A 80 -13.71 6.08 0.16
C TYR A 80 -14.00 5.74 -1.31
N ASP A 81 -14.89 6.47 -1.97
CA ASP A 81 -15.17 6.24 -3.38
C ASP A 81 -13.96 6.57 -4.25
N ALA A 82 -13.21 7.61 -3.91
CA ALA A 82 -11.95 7.95 -4.58
C ALA A 82 -10.91 6.84 -4.41
N ILE A 83 -10.83 6.23 -3.23
CA ILE A 83 -9.91 5.11 -2.99
C ILE A 83 -10.28 3.90 -3.87
N LYS A 84 -11.57 3.56 -3.94
CA LYS A 84 -12.05 2.42 -4.73
C LYS A 84 -11.89 2.62 -6.23
N SER A 85 -12.01 3.85 -6.72
CA SER A 85 -11.90 4.16 -8.15
C SER A 85 -10.50 4.57 -8.61
N THR A 86 -9.52 4.55 -7.71
CA THR A 86 -8.16 5.01 -8.01
C THR A 86 -7.47 4.12 -9.03
N LYS A 87 -6.60 4.76 -9.86
CA LYS A 87 -5.66 4.07 -10.74
C LYS A 87 -4.27 3.90 -10.11
N ILE A 88 -4.09 4.40 -8.90
CA ILE A 88 -2.85 4.21 -8.16
C ILE A 88 -2.70 2.72 -7.83
N PRO A 89 -1.55 2.11 -8.12
CA PRO A 89 -1.33 0.70 -7.81
C PRO A 89 -1.57 0.39 -6.33
N HIS A 90 -2.25 -0.68 -6.04
CA HIS A 90 -2.56 -1.08 -4.66
C HIS A 90 -1.29 -1.28 -3.82
N LEU A 91 -0.19 -1.68 -4.45
CA LEU A 91 1.11 -1.79 -3.80
C LEU A 91 1.56 -0.48 -3.15
N LEU A 92 1.30 0.66 -3.80
CA LEU A 92 1.67 1.98 -3.26
C LEU A 92 0.79 2.43 -2.10
N ILE A 93 -0.40 1.85 -1.98
CA ILE A 93 -1.35 2.17 -0.91
C ILE A 93 -1.14 1.27 0.30
N THR A 94 -0.93 -0.01 0.06
CA THR A 94 -0.94 -1.06 1.09
C THR A 94 0.44 -1.65 1.40
N GLY A 95 1.38 -1.51 0.48
CA GLY A 95 2.66 -2.23 0.56
C GLY A 95 2.55 -3.71 0.22
N ILE A 96 1.37 -4.21 -0.14
CA ILE A 96 1.17 -5.62 -0.45
C ILE A 96 1.59 -5.89 -1.89
N CYS A 97 2.53 -6.82 -2.04
CA CYS A 97 2.95 -7.33 -3.32
C CYS A 97 1.94 -8.38 -3.82
N HIS A 98 1.32 -8.08 -4.95
CA HIS A 98 0.33 -8.95 -5.53
C HIS A 98 0.48 -8.94 -7.04
N ASP A 99 0.90 -10.08 -7.61
CA ASP A 99 1.25 -10.22 -9.01
C ASP A 99 0.12 -10.82 -9.88
N VAL A 100 -0.98 -11.25 -9.26
CA VAL A 100 -2.11 -11.83 -10.00
C VAL A 100 -3.25 -10.82 -10.05
N PRO A 101 -3.63 -10.34 -11.24
CA PRO A 101 -4.76 -9.43 -11.36
C PRO A 101 -6.07 -10.17 -11.08
N ARG A 102 -6.62 -9.99 -9.88
CA ARG A 102 -7.94 -10.49 -9.48
C ARG A 102 -9.04 -9.44 -9.63
N GLY A 103 -8.74 -8.37 -10.37
CA GLY A 103 -9.64 -7.25 -10.50
C GLY A 103 -9.72 -6.41 -9.20
N PRO A 104 -10.62 -5.43 -9.15
CA PRO A 104 -10.75 -4.52 -8.02
C PRO A 104 -11.48 -5.12 -6.81
N GLY A 105 -12.11 -6.29 -6.95
CA GLY A 105 -13.01 -6.86 -5.93
C GLY A 105 -12.41 -7.01 -4.55
N PRO A 106 -11.27 -7.72 -4.36
CA PRO A 106 -10.68 -7.91 -3.04
C PRO A 106 -10.28 -6.62 -2.35
N PHE A 107 -9.75 -5.65 -3.11
CA PHE A 107 -9.37 -4.35 -2.59
C PHE A 107 -10.60 -3.49 -2.25
N ASN A 108 -11.56 -3.40 -3.14
CA ASN A 108 -12.77 -2.61 -2.92
C ASN A 108 -13.60 -3.15 -1.76
N ASN A 109 -13.67 -4.47 -1.60
CA ASN A 109 -14.31 -5.09 -0.43
C ASN A 109 -13.60 -4.70 0.87
N ALA A 110 -12.27 -4.66 0.87
CA ALA A 110 -11.49 -4.22 2.02
C ALA A 110 -11.81 -2.76 2.38
N VAL A 111 -11.90 -1.88 1.39
CA VAL A 111 -12.28 -0.47 1.59
C VAL A 111 -13.67 -0.37 2.21
N ASP A 112 -14.65 -1.10 1.67
CA ASP A 112 -16.02 -1.10 2.19
C ASP A 112 -16.10 -1.62 3.62
N GLU A 113 -15.39 -2.68 3.94
CA GLU A 113 -15.34 -3.26 5.29
C GLU A 113 -14.75 -2.25 6.29
N CYS A 114 -13.69 -1.55 5.91
CA CYS A 114 -13.04 -0.57 6.78
C CYS A 114 -13.88 0.69 6.96
N GLN A 115 -14.63 1.09 5.94
CA GLN A 115 -15.54 2.24 6.02
C GLN A 115 -16.66 2.01 7.02
N LYS A 116 -17.24 0.81 7.05
CA LYS A 116 -18.41 0.48 7.90
C LYS A 116 -18.15 0.68 9.38
N GLY A 117 -16.96 0.40 9.85
CA GLY A 117 -16.62 0.51 11.26
C GLY A 117 -15.91 1.81 11.64
N ALA A 118 -15.66 2.70 10.68
CA ALA A 118 -14.83 3.86 10.91
C ALA A 118 -15.60 5.01 11.57
N PRO A 119 -15.04 5.61 12.66
CA PRO A 119 -15.56 6.87 13.18
C PRO A 119 -15.33 8.01 12.19
N SER A 120 -16.10 9.11 12.35
CA SER A 120 -16.02 10.27 11.45
C SER A 120 -14.68 11.00 11.48
N ASP A 121 -13.94 10.87 12.58
CA ASP A 121 -12.65 11.51 12.83
C ASP A 121 -11.47 10.54 12.66
N VAL A 122 -11.68 9.43 11.97
CA VAL A 122 -10.63 8.42 11.77
C VAL A 122 -9.47 8.98 10.95
N ARG A 123 -8.27 8.59 11.32
CA ARG A 123 -7.05 9.02 10.62
C ARG A 123 -6.81 8.18 9.37
N ALA A 124 -6.20 8.80 8.35
CA ALA A 124 -5.86 8.13 7.10
C ALA A 124 -5.03 6.87 7.32
N GLU A 125 -4.00 6.91 8.17
CA GLU A 125 -3.15 5.74 8.45
C GLU A 125 -3.92 4.59 9.11
N THR A 126 -4.85 4.90 9.99
CA THR A 126 -5.70 3.89 10.61
C THR A 126 -6.55 3.16 9.56
N ILE A 127 -7.13 3.90 8.63
CA ILE A 127 -7.90 3.31 7.52
C ILE A 127 -6.98 2.58 6.54
N ARG A 128 -5.82 3.14 6.20
CA ARG A 128 -4.85 2.47 5.33
C ARG A 128 -4.44 1.11 5.92
N HIS A 129 -4.13 1.09 7.20
CA HIS A 129 -3.76 -0.15 7.90
C HIS A 129 -4.90 -1.17 7.88
N CYS A 130 -6.13 -0.73 8.16
CA CYS A 130 -7.31 -1.58 8.06
C CYS A 130 -7.47 -2.16 6.66
N ILE A 131 -7.37 -1.32 5.63
CA ILE A 131 -7.47 -1.76 4.23
C ILE A 131 -6.39 -2.78 3.90
N THR A 132 -5.16 -2.56 4.36
CA THR A 132 -4.04 -3.47 4.14
C THR A 132 -4.34 -4.85 4.72
N GLU A 133 -4.77 -4.92 5.98
CA GLU A 133 -5.09 -6.19 6.65
C GLU A 133 -6.26 -6.91 5.97
N ARG A 134 -7.32 -6.21 5.65
CA ARG A 134 -8.50 -6.79 5.00
C ARG A 134 -8.21 -7.22 3.58
N PHE A 135 -7.47 -6.42 2.83
CA PHE A 135 -7.05 -6.78 1.48
C PHE A 135 -6.21 -8.05 1.49
N GLN A 136 -5.23 -8.14 2.38
CA GLN A 136 -4.40 -9.33 2.52
C GLN A 136 -5.24 -10.57 2.88
N ALA A 137 -6.21 -10.43 3.76
CA ALA A 137 -7.13 -11.51 4.12
C ALA A 137 -8.00 -11.93 2.92
N ASN A 138 -8.52 -10.96 2.16
CA ASN A 138 -9.37 -11.22 0.99
C ASN A 138 -8.60 -11.90 -0.16
N LEU A 139 -7.30 -11.68 -0.26
CA LEU A 139 -6.45 -12.35 -1.26
C LEU A 139 -6.22 -13.83 -0.96
N ARG A 140 -6.37 -14.26 0.29
CA ARG A 140 -6.20 -15.66 0.71
C ARG A 140 -7.44 -16.51 0.46
N ASN A 141 -8.57 -15.87 0.30
CA ASN A 141 -9.86 -16.53 0.04
C ASN A 141 -10.12 -16.55 -1.49
#